data_4366f60231bed244cc1012589a32f428
#
_entry.id   4366f60231bed244cc1012589a32f428
#
_cell.length_a   1.000
_cell.length_b   1.000
_cell.length_c   1.000
_cell.angle_alpha   90.00
_cell.angle_beta   90.00
_cell.angle_gamma   90.00
#
_symmetry.space_group_name_H-M   'P 1'
#
loop_
_entity.id
_entity.type
_entity.pdbx_description
1 polymer ?
#
loop_
_entity_poly.entity_id
_entity_poly.type
_entity_poly.pdbx_seq_one_letter_code
_entity_poly.pdbx_strand_id
1 'polypeptide(L)'
;TQLAISLSTYCASRRRLRTACLELHKRSELARLIPESALADSIHRHALQCSKAPDAADTSKAEFFHFRLHGVDYYPNLAPDAVPRLLNMGYDYLILDLGSLNESAAAEFLRCDRKIVLGSLALWKTWSYEEFFKQFNNFTNLGEGYHYLVQVGTFQNHSVFSRQHSISMQEVPFIKNPFHIEKEHFLFFDI
;
A
#
# COMPACT_ATOMS: atom_id res chain seq x y z
N THR A 1 -4.93 -2.10 3.90
CA THR A 1 -5.40 -0.81 3.33
C THR A 1 -5.29 0.34 4.32
N GLN A 2 -5.80 0.23 5.57
CA GLN A 2 -5.75 1.34 6.55
C GLN A 2 -4.32 1.89 6.75
N LEU A 3 -3.32 1.03 6.93
CA LEU A 3 -1.93 1.45 7.10
C LEU A 3 -1.39 2.17 5.85
N ALA A 4 -1.73 1.69 4.65
CA ALA A 4 -1.33 2.33 3.40
C ALA A 4 -1.91 3.74 3.28
N ILE A 5 -3.18 3.93 3.65
CA ILE A 5 -3.83 5.25 3.69
C ILE A 5 -3.12 6.16 4.70
N SER A 6 -2.85 5.67 5.92
CA SER A 6 -2.18 6.45 6.97
C SER A 6 -0.77 6.89 6.56
N LEU A 7 0.02 5.97 5.99
CA LEU A 7 1.36 6.27 5.49
C LEU A 7 1.32 7.29 4.35
N SER A 8 0.39 7.12 3.40
CA SER A 8 0.21 8.06 2.29
C SER A 8 -0.17 9.46 2.79
N THR A 9 -1.10 9.52 3.76
CA THR A 9 -1.51 10.79 4.39
C THR A 9 -0.34 11.46 5.12
N TYR A 10 0.48 10.67 5.84
CA TYR A 10 1.68 11.18 6.50
C TYR A 10 2.66 11.78 5.50
N CYS A 11 2.99 11.07 4.43
CA CYS A 11 3.90 11.56 3.39
C CYS A 11 3.39 12.84 2.74
N ALA A 12 2.11 12.89 2.37
CA ALA A 12 1.52 14.05 1.71
C ALA A 12 1.39 15.26 2.64
N SER A 13 0.86 15.07 3.85
CA SER A 13 0.51 16.19 4.74
C SER A 13 1.73 16.68 5.54
N ARG A 14 2.50 15.78 6.13
CA ARG A 14 3.62 16.11 7.01
C ARG A 14 4.90 16.39 6.25
N ARG A 15 5.22 15.54 5.27
CA ARG A 15 6.43 15.66 4.45
C ARG A 15 6.23 16.53 3.21
N ARG A 16 4.98 16.90 2.87
CA ARG A 16 4.60 17.68 1.67
C ARG A 16 5.08 17.05 0.37
N LEU A 17 5.11 15.73 0.32
CA LEU A 17 5.56 14.95 -0.82
C LEU A 17 4.39 14.63 -1.74
N ARG A 18 4.62 14.64 -3.06
CA ARG A 18 3.64 14.15 -4.02
C ARG A 18 3.51 12.64 -3.85
N THR A 19 2.37 12.21 -3.32
CA THR A 19 2.15 10.83 -2.91
C THR A 19 0.97 10.23 -3.63
N ALA A 20 1.15 9.01 -4.12
CA ALA A 20 0.06 8.17 -4.60
C ALA A 20 -0.06 6.89 -3.79
N CYS A 21 -1.30 6.44 -3.59
CA CYS A 21 -1.65 5.17 -2.96
C CYS A 21 -2.33 4.27 -3.98
N LEU A 22 -1.73 3.13 -4.25
CA LEU A 22 -2.14 2.18 -5.28
C LEU A 22 -2.69 0.91 -4.62
N GLU A 23 -3.92 0.55 -4.93
CA GLU A 23 -4.51 -0.72 -4.49
C GLU A 23 -4.32 -1.77 -5.59
N LEU A 24 -3.45 -2.75 -5.34
CA LEU A 24 -3.08 -3.80 -6.28
C LEU A 24 -3.75 -5.15 -5.96
N HIS A 25 -4.85 -5.12 -5.21
CA HIS A 25 -5.64 -6.29 -4.85
C HIS A 25 -7.13 -6.09 -5.12
N LYS A 26 -7.88 -7.20 -5.22
CA LYS A 26 -9.29 -7.19 -5.68
C LYS A 26 -10.32 -6.80 -4.61
N ARG A 27 -9.93 -6.36 -3.42
CA ARG A 27 -10.88 -6.05 -2.33
C ARG A 27 -11.64 -4.74 -2.53
N SER A 28 -11.13 -3.86 -3.39
CA SER A 28 -11.77 -2.57 -3.73
C SER A 28 -12.06 -1.69 -2.52
N GLU A 29 -11.17 -1.68 -1.53
CA GLU A 29 -11.37 -0.91 -0.30
C GLU A 29 -11.19 0.59 -0.55
N LEU A 30 -10.21 0.97 -1.40
CA LEU A 30 -10.03 2.37 -1.79
C LEU A 30 -11.21 2.92 -2.61
N ALA A 31 -11.89 2.08 -3.37
CA ALA A 31 -13.06 2.50 -4.13
C ALA A 31 -14.19 3.01 -3.24
N ARG A 32 -14.26 2.57 -1.97
CA ARG A 32 -15.26 3.05 -0.99
C ARG A 32 -14.98 4.46 -0.46
N LEU A 33 -13.79 4.99 -0.74
CA LEU A 33 -13.39 6.35 -0.35
C LEU A 33 -13.71 7.39 -1.42
N ILE A 34 -14.20 6.97 -2.58
CA ILE A 34 -14.47 7.87 -3.71
C ILE A 34 -15.54 8.89 -3.28
N PRO A 35 -15.22 10.19 -3.28
CA PRO A 35 -16.21 11.21 -2.99
C PRO A 35 -17.34 11.22 -4.05
N GLU A 36 -18.56 11.53 -3.64
CA GLU A 36 -19.71 11.59 -4.57
C GLU A 36 -19.45 12.54 -5.75
N SER A 37 -18.77 13.66 -5.52
CA SER A 37 -18.33 14.60 -6.55
C SER A 37 -17.42 13.97 -7.58
N ALA A 38 -16.49 13.10 -7.15
CA ALA A 38 -15.56 12.41 -8.05
C ALA A 38 -16.23 11.27 -8.83
N LEU A 39 -17.29 10.68 -8.28
CA LEU A 39 -18.12 9.69 -8.99
C LEU A 39 -18.82 10.30 -10.20
N ALA A 40 -19.40 11.50 -10.06
CA ALA A 40 -20.06 12.22 -11.16
C ALA A 40 -19.08 12.51 -12.32
N ASP A 41 -17.88 12.98 -11.99
CA ASP A 41 -16.83 13.27 -12.98
C ASP A 41 -16.29 12.02 -13.68
N SER A 42 -16.22 10.88 -12.96
CA SER A 42 -15.74 9.63 -13.55
C SER A 42 -16.77 9.01 -14.49
N ILE A 43 -18.05 9.05 -14.14
CA ILE A 43 -19.15 8.59 -14.99
C ILE A 43 -19.20 9.42 -16.27
N HIS A 44 -19.02 10.75 -16.16
CA HIS A 44 -19.02 11.64 -17.31
C HIS A 44 -17.82 11.39 -18.24
N ARG A 45 -16.62 11.17 -17.69
CA ARG A 45 -15.43 10.80 -18.49
C ARG A 45 -15.55 9.43 -19.16
N HIS A 46 -16.07 8.42 -18.47
CA HIS A 46 -16.32 7.10 -19.06
C HIS A 46 -17.36 7.14 -20.19
N ALA A 47 -18.43 7.92 -20.01
CA ALA A 47 -19.43 8.11 -21.06
C ALA A 47 -18.85 8.80 -22.30
N LEU A 48 -17.94 9.77 -22.14
CA LEU A 48 -17.25 10.44 -23.24
C LEU A 48 -16.23 9.54 -23.95
N GLN A 49 -15.59 8.60 -23.25
CA GLN A 49 -14.65 7.64 -23.84
C GLN A 49 -15.37 6.52 -24.62
N CYS A 50 -16.55 6.08 -24.16
CA CYS A 50 -17.35 5.10 -24.89
C CYS A 50 -17.99 5.63 -26.17
N SER A 51 -18.08 6.95 -26.34
CA SER A 51 -18.66 7.58 -27.54
C SER A 51 -17.66 7.82 -28.69
N LYS A 52 -16.36 7.63 -28.45
CA LYS A 52 -15.33 7.69 -29.49
C LYS A 52 -14.88 6.29 -29.87
N ALA A 53 -15.07 5.92 -31.15
CA ALA A 53 -14.51 4.69 -31.70
C ALA A 53 -12.98 4.67 -31.46
N PRO A 54 -12.38 3.50 -31.10
CA PRO A 54 -10.96 3.43 -30.81
C PRO A 54 -10.18 3.59 -32.15
N ASP A 55 -9.60 4.76 -32.35
CA ASP A 55 -8.48 4.88 -33.30
C ASP A 55 -7.27 4.15 -32.67
N ALA A 56 -6.84 3.11 -33.34
CA ALA A 56 -5.89 2.08 -32.90
C ALA A 56 -4.42 2.54 -32.73
N ALA A 57 -4.16 3.85 -32.52
CA ALA A 57 -2.80 4.38 -32.59
C ALA A 57 -2.22 5.01 -31.32
N ASP A 58 -2.98 5.20 -30.23
CA ASP A 58 -2.41 5.89 -29.05
C ASP A 58 -2.81 5.22 -27.72
N THR A 59 -2.23 4.05 -27.45
CA THR A 59 -2.32 3.35 -26.16
C THR A 59 -1.51 4.04 -25.05
N SER A 60 -0.77 5.11 -25.36
CA SER A 60 0.09 5.83 -24.40
C SER A 60 -0.67 6.76 -23.44
N LYS A 61 -1.95 7.06 -23.72
CA LYS A 61 -2.77 8.02 -22.95
C LYS A 61 -3.93 7.41 -22.18
N ALA A 62 -3.94 6.11 -21.92
CA ALA A 62 -4.93 5.54 -21.02
C ALA A 62 -4.67 6.09 -19.60
N GLU A 63 -5.38 7.16 -19.25
CA GLU A 63 -5.39 7.66 -17.88
C GLU A 63 -6.04 6.63 -16.97
N PHE A 64 -5.32 6.19 -15.95
CA PHE A 64 -5.87 5.34 -14.92
C PHE A 64 -6.89 6.12 -14.10
N PHE A 65 -8.01 5.48 -13.77
CA PHE A 65 -8.96 6.09 -12.85
C PHE A 65 -8.28 6.34 -11.50
N HIS A 66 -8.35 7.58 -11.04
CA HIS A 66 -7.89 7.98 -9.72
C HIS A 66 -8.74 9.11 -9.17
N PHE A 67 -8.68 9.30 -7.86
CA PHE A 67 -9.28 10.44 -7.19
C PHE A 67 -8.30 11.01 -6.17
N ARG A 68 -8.45 12.30 -5.87
CA ARG A 68 -7.59 12.99 -4.91
C ARG A 68 -8.33 13.24 -3.61
N LEU A 69 -7.73 12.81 -2.49
CA LEU A 69 -8.27 13.03 -1.16
C LEU A 69 -7.13 13.33 -0.20
N HIS A 70 -7.25 14.38 0.63
CA HIS A 70 -6.24 14.83 1.61
C HIS A 70 -4.82 14.97 1.04
N GLY A 71 -4.71 15.41 -0.23
CA GLY A 71 -3.40 15.61 -0.90
C GLY A 71 -2.76 14.36 -1.47
N VAL A 72 -3.40 13.21 -1.36
CA VAL A 72 -2.96 11.92 -1.90
C VAL A 72 -3.79 11.57 -3.15
N ASP A 73 -3.14 11.07 -4.19
CA ASP A 73 -3.79 10.51 -5.37
C ASP A 73 -4.02 9.01 -5.15
N TYR A 74 -5.29 8.57 -5.09
CA TYR A 74 -5.67 7.18 -4.84
C TYR A 74 -6.06 6.48 -6.13
N TYR A 75 -5.47 5.32 -6.36
CA TYR A 75 -5.70 4.46 -7.53
C TYR A 75 -6.32 3.13 -7.07
N PRO A 76 -7.65 3.00 -7.05
CA PRO A 76 -8.31 1.76 -6.66
C PRO A 76 -8.23 0.70 -7.75
N ASN A 77 -8.13 -0.57 -7.36
CA ASN A 77 -8.17 -1.74 -8.27
C ASN A 77 -7.21 -1.66 -9.45
N LEU A 78 -6.00 -1.19 -9.23
CA LEU A 78 -5.01 -1.04 -10.28
C LEU A 78 -4.38 -2.40 -10.62
N ALA A 79 -4.17 -2.66 -11.90
CA ALA A 79 -3.40 -3.83 -12.32
C ALA A 79 -1.89 -3.59 -12.13
N PRO A 80 -1.09 -4.60 -11.74
CA PRO A 80 0.35 -4.43 -11.47
C PRO A 80 1.15 -3.88 -12.65
N ASP A 81 0.75 -4.16 -13.88
CA ASP A 81 1.38 -3.66 -15.10
C ASP A 81 1.27 -2.13 -15.28
N ALA A 82 0.40 -1.47 -14.52
CA ALA A 82 0.29 -0.02 -14.48
C ALA A 82 1.38 0.66 -13.64
N VAL A 83 1.98 -0.03 -12.68
CA VAL A 83 2.98 0.53 -11.75
C VAL A 83 4.15 1.22 -12.48
N PRO A 84 4.77 0.63 -13.54
CA PRO A 84 5.86 1.28 -14.27
C PRO A 84 5.49 2.62 -14.89
N ARG A 85 4.22 2.82 -15.29
CA ARG A 85 3.76 4.11 -15.83
C ARG A 85 3.66 5.15 -14.72
N LEU A 86 3.16 4.77 -13.55
CA LEU A 86 3.02 5.67 -12.39
C LEU A 86 4.36 6.10 -11.82
N LEU A 87 5.40 5.25 -11.90
CA LEU A 87 6.78 5.61 -11.53
C LEU A 87 7.30 6.83 -12.33
N ASN A 88 6.86 6.98 -13.58
CA ASN A 88 7.26 8.10 -14.44
C ASN A 88 6.39 9.36 -14.27
N MET A 89 5.36 9.35 -13.42
CA MET A 89 4.47 10.50 -13.23
C MET A 89 4.97 11.54 -12.23
N GLY A 90 6.20 11.37 -11.70
CA GLY A 90 6.86 12.33 -10.82
C GLY A 90 6.26 12.37 -9.41
N TYR A 91 5.78 11.27 -8.90
CA TYR A 91 5.51 11.08 -7.48
C TYR A 91 6.81 10.91 -6.71
N ASP A 92 6.88 11.51 -5.52
CA ASP A 92 7.99 11.31 -4.60
C ASP A 92 7.86 9.95 -3.90
N TYR A 93 6.60 9.53 -3.63
CA TYR A 93 6.26 8.24 -3.03
C TYR A 93 5.09 7.57 -3.73
N LEU A 94 5.28 6.29 -4.05
CA LEU A 94 4.22 5.36 -4.45
C LEU A 94 4.03 4.35 -3.32
N ILE A 95 2.89 4.39 -2.66
CA ILE A 95 2.53 3.43 -1.62
C ILE A 95 1.68 2.33 -2.26
N LEU A 96 2.21 1.11 -2.32
CA LEU A 96 1.56 -0.03 -2.94
C LEU A 96 0.87 -0.87 -1.86
N ASP A 97 -0.45 -0.88 -1.86
CA ASP A 97 -1.23 -1.83 -1.06
C ASP A 97 -1.40 -3.13 -1.86
N LEU A 98 -0.58 -4.10 -1.51
CA LEU A 98 -0.55 -5.41 -2.16
C LEU A 98 -1.58 -6.39 -1.57
N GLY A 99 -2.23 -6.02 -0.47
CA GLY A 99 -3.15 -6.90 0.25
C GLY A 99 -2.44 -8.10 0.86
N SER A 100 -2.96 -9.29 0.61
CA SER A 100 -2.32 -10.54 1.03
C SER A 100 -1.33 -10.99 -0.01
N LEU A 101 -0.20 -11.51 0.43
CA LEU A 101 0.86 -11.99 -0.45
C LEU A 101 0.34 -13.15 -1.33
N ASN A 102 0.57 -13.02 -2.62
CA ASN A 102 0.34 -14.05 -3.64
C ASN A 102 1.41 -13.90 -4.73
N GLU A 103 1.43 -14.82 -5.70
CA GLU A 103 2.45 -14.81 -6.76
C GLU A 103 2.50 -13.50 -7.55
N SER A 104 1.36 -12.91 -7.86
CA SER A 104 1.30 -11.64 -8.61
C SER A 104 1.79 -10.45 -7.78
N ALA A 105 1.53 -10.44 -6.48
CA ALA A 105 1.99 -9.40 -5.57
C ALA A 105 3.48 -9.53 -5.24
N ALA A 106 4.03 -10.76 -5.25
CA ALA A 106 5.41 -11.03 -4.89
C ALA A 106 6.41 -10.27 -5.77
N ALA A 107 6.16 -10.18 -7.07
CA ALA A 107 7.05 -9.49 -8.00
C ALA A 107 7.12 -7.98 -7.69
N GLU A 108 5.98 -7.34 -7.44
CA GLU A 108 5.94 -5.91 -7.09
C GLU A 108 6.50 -5.68 -5.69
N PHE A 109 6.22 -6.56 -4.74
CA PHE A 109 6.80 -6.50 -3.39
C PHE A 109 8.33 -6.48 -3.42
N LEU A 110 8.94 -7.35 -4.22
CA LEU A 110 10.41 -7.44 -4.34
C LEU A 110 11.03 -6.20 -5.00
N ARG A 111 10.29 -5.50 -5.86
CA ARG A 111 10.75 -4.27 -6.53
C ARG A 111 10.68 -3.02 -5.64
N CYS A 112 9.91 -3.05 -4.56
CA CYS A 112 9.80 -1.92 -3.67
C CYS A 112 11.14 -1.62 -2.97
N ASP A 113 11.47 -0.33 -2.80
CA ASP A 113 12.64 0.11 -2.03
C ASP A 113 12.45 -0.18 -0.53
N ARG A 114 11.24 0.04 -0.03
CA ARG A 114 10.82 -0.26 1.34
C ARG A 114 9.70 -1.29 1.32
N LYS A 115 9.83 -2.30 2.16
CA LYS A 115 8.92 -3.45 2.22
C LYS A 115 8.31 -3.55 3.60
N ILE A 116 7.01 -3.32 3.70
CA ILE A 116 6.28 -3.39 4.96
C ILE A 116 5.53 -4.71 5.00
N VAL A 117 5.87 -5.55 5.95
CA VAL A 117 5.20 -6.83 6.22
C VAL A 117 4.36 -6.68 7.47
N LEU A 118 3.04 -6.62 7.28
CA LEU A 118 2.08 -6.48 8.37
C LEU A 118 1.49 -7.84 8.72
N GLY A 119 1.61 -8.23 9.97
CA GLY A 119 1.06 -9.47 10.45
C GLY A 119 0.48 -9.37 11.86
N SER A 120 0.17 -10.53 12.42
CA SER A 120 -0.36 -10.66 13.77
C SER A 120 0.33 -11.81 14.48
N LEU A 121 0.67 -11.60 15.75
CA LEU A 121 1.19 -12.66 16.65
C LEU A 121 0.09 -13.23 17.56
N ALA A 122 -1.18 -13.01 17.23
CA ALA A 122 -2.27 -13.76 17.84
C ALA A 122 -2.12 -15.25 17.50
N LEU A 123 -2.32 -16.14 18.49
CA LEU A 123 -2.04 -17.57 18.36
C LEU A 123 -2.66 -18.23 17.11
N TRP A 124 -3.85 -17.77 16.72
CA TRP A 124 -4.56 -18.30 15.53
C TRP A 124 -4.13 -17.67 14.19
N LYS A 125 -3.20 -16.69 14.22
CA LYS A 125 -2.72 -15.99 13.00
C LYS A 125 -1.20 -16.01 12.84
N THR A 126 -0.45 -16.52 13.78
CA THR A 126 1.02 -16.57 13.74
C THR A 126 1.55 -17.30 12.51
N TRP A 127 0.81 -18.31 12.04
CA TRP A 127 1.13 -19.09 10.85
C TRP A 127 1.33 -18.24 9.58
N SER A 128 0.66 -17.08 9.48
CA SER A 128 0.78 -16.20 8.31
C SER A 128 2.19 -15.59 8.17
N TYR A 129 2.85 -15.28 9.28
CA TYR A 129 4.25 -14.87 9.26
C TYR A 129 5.19 -16.02 8.90
N GLU A 130 4.93 -17.21 9.44
CA GLU A 130 5.74 -18.39 9.12
C GLU A 130 5.64 -18.75 7.65
N GLU A 131 4.45 -18.62 7.06
CA GLU A 131 4.26 -18.83 5.63
C GLU A 131 4.99 -17.78 4.79
N PHE A 132 4.92 -16.51 5.18
CA PHE A 132 5.71 -15.44 4.56
C PHE A 132 7.19 -15.80 4.56
N PHE A 133 7.76 -16.18 5.70
CA PHE A 133 9.17 -16.54 5.77
C PHE A 133 9.51 -17.78 4.93
N LYS A 134 8.66 -18.80 4.88
CA LYS A 134 8.86 -19.96 4.02
C LYS A 134 8.94 -19.60 2.54
N GLN A 135 8.07 -18.70 2.08
CA GLN A 135 8.06 -18.24 0.69
C GLN A 135 9.28 -17.38 0.34
N PHE A 136 9.77 -16.57 1.26
CA PHE A 136 10.85 -15.61 1.04
C PHE A 136 12.20 -16.02 1.61
N ASN A 137 12.32 -17.16 2.29
CA ASN A 137 13.57 -17.66 2.88
C ASN A 137 14.72 -17.84 1.87
N ASN A 138 14.39 -17.99 0.59
CA ASN A 138 15.38 -18.13 -0.49
C ASN A 138 15.90 -16.76 -1.00
N PHE A 139 15.32 -15.66 -0.55
CA PHE A 139 15.81 -14.32 -0.87
C PHE A 139 16.76 -13.88 0.24
N THR A 140 18.03 -14.08 0.03
CA THR A 140 19.14 -14.05 0.99
C THR A 140 19.43 -12.71 1.68
N ASN A 141 18.65 -11.66 1.43
CA ASN A 141 18.84 -10.34 2.03
C ASN A 141 17.53 -9.80 2.63
N LEU A 142 16.93 -10.55 3.57
CA LEU A 142 15.75 -10.09 4.32
C LEU A 142 16.04 -8.92 5.30
N GLY A 143 17.24 -8.35 5.31
CA GLY A 143 17.65 -7.33 6.27
C GLY A 143 17.41 -5.89 5.81
N GLU A 144 17.73 -5.55 4.57
CA GLU A 144 17.65 -4.18 4.11
C GLU A 144 16.29 -3.84 3.50
N GLY A 145 15.69 -2.74 3.97
CA GLY A 145 14.42 -2.24 3.46
C GLY A 145 13.16 -3.01 3.91
N TYR A 146 13.29 -4.00 4.81
CA TYR A 146 12.16 -4.72 5.40
C TYR A 146 11.76 -4.14 6.75
N HIS A 147 10.48 -3.84 6.90
CA HIS A 147 9.86 -3.37 8.15
C HIS A 147 8.78 -4.38 8.55
N TYR A 148 9.01 -5.08 9.66
CA TYR A 148 8.06 -6.06 10.18
C TYR A 148 7.16 -5.39 11.22
N LEU A 149 5.87 -5.33 10.92
CA LEU A 149 4.88 -4.66 11.75
C LEU A 149 3.88 -5.66 12.33
N VAL A 150 3.55 -5.48 13.60
CA VAL A 150 2.60 -6.33 14.32
C VAL A 150 1.38 -5.53 14.73
N GLN A 151 0.21 -6.01 14.36
CA GLN A 151 -1.06 -5.39 14.70
C GLN A 151 -1.64 -5.91 16.03
N VAL A 152 -1.41 -7.20 16.32
CA VAL A 152 -1.89 -7.85 17.55
C VAL A 152 -0.82 -8.81 18.06
N GLY A 153 -0.49 -8.70 19.33
CA GLY A 153 0.47 -9.58 19.99
C GLY A 153 0.74 -9.12 21.43
N THR A 154 1.33 -9.98 22.25
CA THR A 154 1.86 -9.62 23.55
C THR A 154 3.35 -9.31 23.44
N PHE A 155 3.89 -8.53 24.36
CA PHE A 155 5.34 -8.25 24.42
C PHE A 155 6.18 -9.53 24.45
N GLN A 156 5.72 -10.56 25.15
CA GLN A 156 6.42 -11.85 25.21
C GLN A 156 6.44 -12.52 23.84
N ASN A 157 5.31 -12.54 23.11
CA ASN A 157 5.23 -13.12 21.78
C ASN A 157 6.14 -12.38 20.80
N HIS A 158 6.20 -11.04 20.87
CA HIS A 158 7.13 -10.22 20.08
C HIS A 158 8.58 -10.63 20.31
N SER A 159 9.00 -10.70 21.58
CA SER A 159 10.39 -11.00 21.94
C SER A 159 10.82 -12.39 21.49
N VAL A 160 9.94 -13.37 21.65
CA VAL A 160 10.19 -14.76 21.25
C VAL A 160 10.30 -14.85 19.73
N PHE A 161 9.31 -14.32 19.03
CA PHE A 161 9.26 -14.39 17.55
C PHE A 161 10.41 -13.62 16.89
N SER A 162 10.70 -12.41 17.36
CA SER A 162 11.83 -11.60 16.87
C SER A 162 13.16 -12.33 17.02
N ARG A 163 13.38 -12.99 18.16
CA ARG A 163 14.60 -13.76 18.40
C ARG A 163 14.68 -15.00 17.54
N GLN A 164 13.56 -15.73 17.38
CA GLN A 164 13.50 -16.94 16.58
C GLN A 164 13.83 -16.68 15.11
N HIS A 165 13.39 -15.54 14.56
CA HIS A 165 13.57 -15.18 13.15
C HIS A 165 14.68 -14.15 12.92
N SER A 166 15.39 -13.71 13.97
CA SER A 166 16.45 -12.70 13.90
C SER A 166 15.99 -11.39 13.21
N ILE A 167 14.78 -10.94 13.50
CA ILE A 167 14.17 -9.73 12.95
C ILE A 167 13.80 -8.73 14.05
N SER A 168 13.74 -7.45 13.69
CA SER A 168 13.14 -6.43 14.54
C SER A 168 11.68 -6.21 14.13
N MET A 169 10.78 -6.23 15.10
CA MET A 169 9.36 -5.99 14.86
C MET A 169 8.92 -4.74 15.61
N GLN A 170 8.01 -3.99 14.98
CA GLN A 170 7.42 -2.79 15.56
C GLN A 170 5.90 -2.97 15.65
N GLU A 171 5.33 -2.58 16.79
CA GLU A 171 3.88 -2.61 16.97
C GLU A 171 3.23 -1.44 16.23
N VAL A 172 2.14 -1.73 15.51
CA VAL A 172 1.35 -0.69 14.84
C VAL A 172 0.53 0.05 15.90
N PRO A 173 0.71 1.36 16.05
CA PRO A 173 -0.09 2.13 16.99
C PRO A 173 -1.57 2.14 16.58
N PHE A 174 -2.45 2.35 17.53
CA PHE A 174 -3.87 2.54 17.22
C PHE A 174 -4.08 3.90 16.55
N ILE A 175 -4.40 3.88 15.25
CA ILE A 175 -4.66 5.07 14.46
C ILE A 175 -6.18 5.22 14.30
N LYS A 176 -6.74 6.17 15.02
CA LYS A 176 -8.19 6.43 15.05
C LYS A 176 -8.72 6.90 13.69
N ASN A 177 -7.97 7.77 13.02
CA ASN A 177 -8.34 8.34 11.72
C ASN A 177 -7.15 8.26 10.76
N PRO A 178 -7.18 7.43 9.71
CA PRO A 178 -6.06 7.30 8.78
C PRO A 178 -5.79 8.55 7.94
N PHE A 179 -6.72 9.51 7.91
CA PHE A 179 -6.57 10.79 7.23
C PHE A 179 -6.09 11.93 8.14
N HIS A 180 -5.88 11.63 9.42
CA HIS A 180 -5.35 12.59 10.38
C HIS A 180 -4.38 11.90 11.33
N ILE A 181 -3.10 12.04 11.04
CA ILE A 181 -2.03 11.42 11.84
C ILE A 181 -1.63 12.35 12.97
N GLU A 182 -1.80 11.90 14.21
CA GLU A 182 -1.43 12.64 15.42
C GLU A 182 0.08 12.67 15.59
N LYS A 183 0.60 13.72 16.25
CA LYS A 183 2.04 13.94 16.40
C LYS A 183 2.77 12.79 17.10
N GLU A 184 2.09 12.12 18.03
CA GLU A 184 2.62 10.98 18.78
C GLU A 184 2.96 9.78 17.87
N HIS A 185 2.31 9.68 16.69
CA HIS A 185 2.54 8.60 15.74
C HIS A 185 3.63 8.92 14.69
N PHE A 186 4.20 10.13 14.69
CA PHE A 186 5.13 10.54 13.63
C PHE A 186 6.39 9.66 13.58
N LEU A 187 6.95 9.31 14.74
CA LEU A 187 8.13 8.45 14.80
C LEU A 187 7.87 7.05 14.21
N PHE A 188 6.63 6.57 14.30
CA PHE A 188 6.24 5.31 13.69
C PHE A 188 6.28 5.36 12.16
N PHE A 189 5.92 6.50 11.58
CA PHE A 189 5.87 6.68 10.11
C PHE A 189 7.20 7.18 9.52
N ASP A 190 8.21 7.48 10.32
CA ASP A 190 9.56 7.86 9.86
C ASP A 190 10.42 6.62 9.47
N ILE A 191 9.78 5.53 9.05
CA ILE A 191 10.38 4.27 8.61
C ILE A 191 10.98 4.35 7.20
#